data_ddb7ae2733c07cc0a00b951ceb3a8461
#
_entry.id   ddb7ae2733c07cc0a00b951ceb3a8461
#
_cell.length_a   1.000
_cell.length_b   1.000
_cell.length_c   1.000
_cell.angle_alpha   90.00
_cell.angle_beta   90.00
_cell.angle_gamma   90.00
#
_symmetry.space_group_name_H-M   'P 1'
#
loop_
_entity.id
_entity.type
_entity.pdbx_description
1 polymer ?
#
loop_
_entity_poly.entity_id
_entity_poly.type
_entity_poly.pdbx_seq_one_letter_code
_entity_poly.pdbx_strand_id
1 'polypeptide(L)'
;MISQRELFYSYIAQTSPEPMELDIEKAEGVYLIDRNGKKYVDLISGISVSNVGHCHPKVVKAIHEQSEKYMHLMVYGEYIQSPQNKLAEAICKELPKSLNNIYFVNSGSEAIEGALKLAKRHTGRTEIISCENAYHGSSHGALSIMGNEAFKNNFRPLLPQTRLIEYNNFEHIQLITENTAAIVIESFQAEAGIILPSKGYIKAIREKCNEVGALMIVDEIQTGFGRTGTLFGFEHHKITPDII
;
A
#
# COMPACT_ATOMS: atom_id res chain seq x y z
N MET A 1 -37.35 -5.16 -16.28
CA MET A 1 -36.41 -4.96 -15.13
C MET A 1 -35.13 -4.38 -15.68
N ILE A 2 -34.55 -3.37 -15.01
CA ILE A 2 -33.27 -2.78 -15.36
C ILE A 2 -32.17 -3.84 -15.16
N SER A 3 -31.29 -4.02 -16.13
CA SER A 3 -30.18 -4.98 -16.06
C SER A 3 -29.07 -4.49 -15.11
N GLN A 4 -28.22 -5.40 -14.61
CA GLN A 4 -27.05 -5.02 -13.78
C GLN A 4 -26.10 -4.07 -14.54
N ARG A 5 -25.96 -4.25 -15.86
CA ARG A 5 -25.17 -3.38 -16.73
C ARG A 5 -25.76 -1.96 -16.79
N GLU A 6 -27.08 -1.81 -16.92
CA GLU A 6 -27.74 -0.51 -16.89
C GLU A 6 -27.60 0.16 -15.51
N LEU A 7 -27.71 -0.59 -14.42
CA LEU A 7 -27.46 -0.09 -13.07
C LEU A 7 -26.01 0.38 -12.91
N PHE A 8 -25.03 -0.38 -13.41
CA PHE A 8 -23.62 -0.03 -13.36
C PHE A 8 -23.35 1.32 -14.06
N TYR A 9 -23.84 1.51 -15.27
CA TYR A 9 -23.63 2.77 -15.98
C TYR A 9 -24.44 3.94 -15.44
N SER A 10 -25.60 3.68 -14.83
CA SER A 10 -26.47 4.74 -14.33
C SER A 10 -26.03 5.27 -12.95
N TYR A 11 -25.45 4.42 -12.11
CA TYR A 11 -25.23 4.75 -10.71
C TYR A 11 -23.79 4.61 -10.20
N ILE A 12 -22.90 3.97 -10.94
CA ILE A 12 -21.49 3.85 -10.57
C ILE A 12 -20.66 4.83 -11.40
N ALA A 13 -19.90 5.70 -10.74
CA ALA A 13 -18.92 6.55 -11.41
C ALA A 13 -17.75 5.69 -11.89
N GLN A 14 -17.61 5.53 -13.20
CA GLN A 14 -16.49 4.81 -13.78
C GLN A 14 -15.22 5.65 -13.71
N THR A 15 -14.13 5.03 -13.31
CA THR A 15 -12.79 5.65 -13.27
C THR A 15 -11.97 5.33 -14.52
N SER A 16 -12.48 4.46 -15.39
CA SER A 16 -11.89 4.12 -16.69
C SER A 16 -12.92 4.36 -17.80
N PRO A 17 -12.50 4.89 -18.97
CA PRO A 17 -13.39 5.04 -20.13
C PRO A 17 -13.81 3.68 -20.72
N GLU A 18 -13.04 2.63 -20.50
CA GLU A 18 -13.26 1.28 -21.03
C GLU A 18 -13.22 0.24 -19.90
N PRO A 19 -14.26 0.15 -19.06
CA PRO A 19 -14.33 -0.87 -18.02
C PRO A 19 -14.44 -2.28 -18.63
N MET A 20 -13.91 -3.29 -17.94
CA MET A 20 -13.95 -4.69 -18.40
C MET A 20 -15.36 -5.28 -18.50
N GLU A 21 -16.33 -4.74 -17.81
CA GLU A 21 -17.75 -5.10 -17.83
C GLU A 21 -18.08 -6.58 -17.56
N LEU A 22 -17.25 -7.31 -16.87
CA LEU A 22 -17.56 -8.67 -16.45
C LEU A 22 -18.65 -8.65 -15.37
N ASP A 23 -19.81 -9.24 -15.64
CA ASP A 23 -20.91 -9.37 -14.67
C ASP A 23 -20.66 -10.60 -13.78
N ILE A 24 -19.83 -10.39 -12.74
CA ILE A 24 -19.39 -11.44 -11.82
C ILE A 24 -20.45 -11.67 -10.75
N GLU A 25 -20.90 -12.93 -10.62
CA GLU A 25 -21.86 -13.35 -9.59
C GLU A 25 -21.17 -13.91 -8.34
N LYS A 26 -20.07 -14.64 -8.52
CA LYS A 26 -19.29 -15.18 -7.40
C LYS A 26 -17.80 -15.35 -7.75
N ALA A 27 -17.00 -15.52 -6.71
CA ALA A 27 -15.59 -15.85 -6.85
C ALA A 27 -15.21 -16.98 -5.88
N GLU A 28 -14.30 -17.88 -6.27
CA GLU A 28 -13.88 -19.02 -5.46
C GLU A 28 -12.46 -19.44 -5.83
N GLY A 29 -11.59 -19.49 -4.85
CA GLY A 29 -10.17 -19.81 -5.07
C GLY A 29 -9.52 -18.82 -6.05
N VAL A 30 -9.15 -19.27 -7.24
CA VAL A 30 -8.56 -18.44 -8.28
C VAL A 30 -9.54 -18.08 -9.41
N TYR A 31 -10.81 -18.39 -9.26
CA TYR A 31 -11.80 -18.22 -10.32
C TYR A 31 -12.82 -17.13 -9.99
N LEU A 32 -13.09 -16.29 -10.99
CA LEU A 32 -14.30 -15.46 -11.07
C LEU A 32 -15.34 -16.22 -11.91
N ILE A 33 -16.61 -16.13 -11.53
CA ILE A 33 -17.71 -16.83 -12.19
C ILE A 33 -18.79 -15.81 -12.51
N ASP A 34 -19.12 -15.67 -13.80
CA ASP A 34 -20.16 -14.76 -14.24
C ASP A 34 -21.58 -15.37 -14.06
N ARG A 35 -22.62 -14.57 -14.30
CA ARG A 35 -24.03 -15.01 -14.21
C ARG A 35 -24.42 -16.15 -15.13
N ASN A 36 -23.65 -16.38 -16.19
CA ASN A 36 -23.88 -17.48 -17.12
C ASN A 36 -23.10 -18.75 -16.71
N GLY A 37 -22.38 -18.71 -15.58
CA GLY A 37 -21.57 -19.81 -15.09
C GLY A 37 -20.20 -19.95 -15.76
N LYS A 38 -19.81 -19.01 -16.64
CA LYS A 38 -18.50 -19.03 -17.25
C LYS A 38 -17.44 -18.67 -16.22
N LYS A 39 -16.36 -19.45 -16.21
CA LYS A 39 -15.22 -19.27 -15.29
C LYS A 39 -14.08 -18.50 -15.98
N TYR A 40 -13.51 -17.57 -15.25
CA TYR A 40 -12.32 -16.81 -15.61
C TYR A 40 -11.25 -17.03 -14.54
N VAL A 41 -10.01 -17.28 -14.95
CA VAL A 41 -8.88 -17.27 -14.01
C VAL A 41 -8.57 -15.82 -13.65
N ASP A 42 -8.62 -15.48 -12.37
CA ASP A 42 -8.31 -14.13 -11.90
C ASP A 42 -6.80 -13.95 -11.74
N LEU A 43 -6.14 -13.45 -12.77
CA LEU A 43 -4.72 -13.10 -12.74
C LEU A 43 -4.47 -11.68 -12.22
N ILE A 44 -5.53 -10.86 -12.07
CA ILE A 44 -5.44 -9.52 -11.50
C ILE A 44 -5.43 -9.60 -9.98
N SER A 45 -6.21 -10.54 -9.43
CA SER A 45 -6.27 -10.83 -7.99
C SER A 45 -6.54 -9.58 -7.14
N GLY A 46 -7.44 -8.68 -7.61
CA GLY A 46 -7.73 -7.40 -6.94
C GLY A 46 -6.51 -6.47 -6.86
N ILE A 47 -5.67 -6.45 -7.89
CA ILE A 47 -4.36 -5.78 -7.95
C ILE A 47 -3.42 -6.34 -6.86
N SER A 48 -3.18 -7.67 -6.97
CA SER A 48 -2.31 -8.45 -6.08
C SER A 48 -2.76 -8.57 -4.62
N VAL A 49 -4.05 -8.39 -4.32
CA VAL A 49 -4.61 -8.40 -2.96
C VAL A 49 -5.01 -9.79 -2.47
N SER A 50 -5.59 -10.61 -3.34
CA SER A 50 -6.21 -11.89 -2.94
C SER A 50 -5.20 -13.03 -2.73
N ASN A 51 -4.24 -12.84 -1.83
CA ASN A 51 -3.10 -13.76 -1.62
C ASN A 51 -3.51 -15.19 -1.22
N VAL A 52 -4.65 -15.36 -0.55
CA VAL A 52 -5.18 -16.67 -0.13
C VAL A 52 -6.33 -17.16 -1.03
N GLY A 53 -6.59 -16.46 -2.13
CA GLY A 53 -7.69 -16.73 -3.04
C GLY A 53 -9.03 -16.21 -2.54
N HIS A 54 -10.03 -16.25 -3.42
CA HIS A 54 -11.36 -15.77 -3.14
C HIS A 54 -12.09 -16.71 -2.17
N CYS A 55 -12.84 -16.12 -1.25
CA CYS A 55 -13.73 -16.83 -0.31
C CYS A 55 -13.03 -17.95 0.48
N HIS A 56 -11.78 -17.70 0.93
CA HIS A 56 -11.05 -18.69 1.72
C HIS A 56 -11.86 -19.10 2.97
N PRO A 57 -12.15 -20.40 3.21
CA PRO A 57 -13.13 -20.82 4.22
C PRO A 57 -12.82 -20.32 5.64
N LYS A 58 -11.56 -20.29 6.04
CA LYS A 58 -11.15 -19.79 7.37
C LYS A 58 -11.41 -18.27 7.51
N VAL A 59 -11.20 -17.50 6.43
CA VAL A 59 -11.44 -16.05 6.43
C VAL A 59 -12.94 -15.78 6.52
N VAL A 60 -13.74 -16.44 5.67
CA VAL A 60 -15.21 -16.31 5.70
C VAL A 60 -15.76 -16.67 7.08
N LYS A 61 -15.31 -17.79 7.67
CA LYS A 61 -15.71 -18.20 9.01
C LYS A 61 -15.36 -17.15 10.07
N ALA A 62 -14.17 -16.60 10.04
CA ALA A 62 -13.72 -15.60 11.01
C ALA A 62 -14.57 -14.31 10.92
N ILE A 63 -14.96 -13.89 9.69
CA ILE A 63 -15.84 -12.74 9.46
C ILE A 63 -17.23 -13.01 10.06
N HIS A 64 -17.81 -14.18 9.80
CA HIS A 64 -19.11 -14.56 10.35
C HIS A 64 -19.08 -14.55 11.88
N GLU A 65 -18.11 -15.22 12.51
CA GLU A 65 -17.99 -15.28 13.97
C GLU A 65 -17.78 -13.91 14.60
N GLN A 66 -17.08 -12.99 13.92
CA GLN A 66 -16.86 -11.64 14.44
C GLN A 66 -18.08 -10.76 14.24
N SER A 67 -18.79 -10.86 13.11
CA SER A 67 -19.99 -10.05 12.83
C SER A 67 -21.13 -10.32 13.80
N GLU A 68 -21.24 -11.53 14.36
CA GLU A 68 -22.20 -11.88 15.39
C GLU A 68 -21.90 -11.23 16.76
N LYS A 69 -20.64 -10.78 16.99
CA LYS A 69 -20.23 -10.14 18.24
C LYS A 69 -20.35 -8.61 18.17
N TYR A 70 -19.69 -8.02 17.20
CA TYR A 70 -19.80 -6.61 16.85
C TYR A 70 -19.08 -6.35 15.52
N MET A 71 -19.56 -5.34 14.79
CA MET A 71 -18.98 -4.90 13.53
C MET A 71 -18.12 -3.63 13.71
N HIS A 72 -18.63 -2.65 14.43
CA HIS A 72 -17.97 -1.37 14.67
C HIS A 72 -18.18 -0.91 16.12
N LEU A 73 -17.10 -0.44 16.73
CA LEU A 73 -17.09 0.18 18.06
C LEU A 73 -16.28 1.49 17.99
N MET A 74 -16.07 2.13 19.15
CA MET A 74 -15.22 3.31 19.27
C MET A 74 -13.78 2.95 18.83
N VAL A 75 -13.23 3.78 17.96
CA VAL A 75 -11.89 3.66 17.36
C VAL A 75 -10.84 4.48 18.12
N TYR A 76 -9.71 4.75 17.54
CA TYR A 76 -8.60 5.57 18.07
C TYR A 76 -7.94 5.04 19.35
N GLY A 77 -8.02 3.73 19.59
CA GLY A 77 -7.40 3.13 20.78
C GLY A 77 -8.15 3.35 22.11
N GLU A 78 -9.38 3.86 22.05
CA GLU A 78 -10.19 4.10 23.25
C GLU A 78 -10.70 2.80 23.90
N TYR A 79 -11.09 1.82 23.07
CA TYR A 79 -11.56 0.52 23.55
C TYR A 79 -10.55 -0.59 23.25
N ILE A 80 -10.42 -1.52 24.19
CA ILE A 80 -9.61 -2.74 24.00
C ILE A 80 -10.41 -3.71 23.14
N GLN A 81 -9.99 -3.91 21.89
CA GLN A 81 -10.67 -4.73 20.92
C GLN A 81 -9.80 -5.92 20.48
N SER A 82 -10.26 -7.13 20.78
CA SER A 82 -9.50 -8.35 20.58
C SER A 82 -9.02 -8.59 19.13
N PRO A 83 -9.81 -8.34 18.06
CA PRO A 83 -9.33 -8.57 16.69
C PRO A 83 -8.12 -7.72 16.33
N GLN A 84 -8.16 -6.42 16.68
CA GLN A 84 -7.06 -5.50 16.41
C GLN A 84 -5.81 -5.86 17.22
N ASN A 85 -5.96 -6.16 18.52
CA ASN A 85 -4.84 -6.53 19.36
C ASN A 85 -4.14 -7.81 18.87
N LYS A 86 -4.92 -8.83 18.48
CA LYS A 86 -4.39 -10.09 17.96
C LYS A 86 -3.68 -9.90 16.62
N LEU A 87 -4.23 -9.06 15.73
CA LEU A 87 -3.60 -8.75 14.45
C LEU A 87 -2.30 -7.99 14.66
N ALA A 88 -2.31 -6.96 15.53
CA ALA A 88 -1.10 -6.20 15.85
C ALA A 88 0.00 -7.10 16.43
N GLU A 89 -0.35 -7.95 17.40
CA GLU A 89 0.58 -8.92 17.99
C GLU A 89 1.16 -9.87 16.93
N ALA A 90 0.30 -10.42 16.07
CA ALA A 90 0.73 -11.37 15.04
C ALA A 90 1.71 -10.71 14.06
N ILE A 91 1.42 -9.50 13.58
CA ILE A 91 2.30 -8.78 12.66
C ILE A 91 3.62 -8.40 13.36
N CYS A 92 3.57 -7.80 14.56
CA CYS A 92 4.78 -7.37 15.27
C CYS A 92 5.73 -8.54 15.63
N LYS A 93 5.21 -9.75 15.80
CA LYS A 93 6.05 -10.95 16.04
C LYS A 93 6.90 -11.35 14.83
N GLU A 94 6.43 -11.04 13.63
CA GLU A 94 7.12 -11.35 12.37
C GLU A 94 8.05 -10.21 11.92
N LEU A 95 7.97 -9.05 12.55
CA LEU A 95 8.74 -7.87 12.20
C LEU A 95 10.01 -7.72 13.07
N PRO A 96 11.02 -6.96 12.58
CA PRO A 96 12.13 -6.52 13.42
C PRO A 96 11.62 -5.81 14.70
N LYS A 97 12.32 -5.98 15.82
CA LYS A 97 11.90 -5.45 17.14
C LYS A 97 11.65 -3.95 17.19
N SER A 98 12.23 -3.19 16.28
CA SER A 98 11.99 -1.74 16.16
C SER A 98 10.63 -1.39 15.57
N LEU A 99 10.02 -2.30 14.80
CA LEU A 99 8.69 -2.16 14.19
C LEU A 99 7.66 -2.87 15.09
N ASN A 100 7.29 -2.26 16.18
CA ASN A 100 6.54 -2.89 17.28
C ASN A 100 5.21 -2.22 17.60
N ASN A 101 4.76 -1.27 16.78
CA ASN A 101 3.48 -0.59 16.94
C ASN A 101 2.74 -0.53 15.61
N ILE A 102 1.43 -0.76 15.66
CA ILE A 102 0.54 -0.73 14.50
C ILE A 102 -0.45 0.43 14.64
N TYR A 103 -0.60 1.20 13.58
CA TYR A 103 -1.65 2.19 13.43
C TYR A 103 -2.62 1.74 12.34
N PHE A 104 -3.86 1.42 12.73
CA PHE A 104 -4.87 0.94 11.80
C PHE A 104 -5.57 2.08 11.08
N VAL A 105 -5.71 1.93 9.76
CA VAL A 105 -6.40 2.86 8.86
C VAL A 105 -7.25 2.07 7.85
N ASN A 106 -8.00 2.75 6.99
CA ASN A 106 -8.96 2.09 6.10
C ASN A 106 -8.41 1.81 4.70
N SER A 107 -7.32 2.42 4.32
CA SER A 107 -6.73 2.27 2.99
C SER A 107 -5.22 2.48 2.99
N GLY A 108 -4.55 2.03 1.90
CA GLY A 108 -3.14 2.31 1.68
C GLY A 108 -2.84 3.81 1.57
N SER A 109 -3.71 4.58 0.92
CA SER A 109 -3.57 6.04 0.87
C SER A 109 -3.56 6.66 2.27
N GLU A 110 -4.46 6.24 3.16
CA GLU A 110 -4.48 6.72 4.55
C GLU A 110 -3.24 6.27 5.33
N ALA A 111 -2.72 5.08 5.06
CA ALA A 111 -1.47 4.61 5.67
C ALA A 111 -0.30 5.52 5.27
N ILE A 112 -0.18 5.85 3.99
CA ILE A 112 0.83 6.79 3.49
C ILE A 112 0.64 8.17 4.10
N GLU A 113 -0.59 8.72 4.14
CA GLU A 113 -0.85 10.02 4.82
C GLU A 113 -0.39 10.01 6.27
N GLY A 114 -0.70 8.93 7.00
CA GLY A 114 -0.27 8.73 8.38
C GLY A 114 1.26 8.70 8.52
N ALA A 115 1.93 7.95 7.64
CA ALA A 115 3.39 7.82 7.62
C ALA A 115 4.08 9.16 7.31
N LEU A 116 3.59 9.92 6.31
CA LEU A 116 4.12 11.25 5.97
C LEU A 116 4.01 12.24 7.14
N LYS A 117 2.84 12.26 7.79
CA LYS A 117 2.59 13.13 8.95
C LYS A 117 3.48 12.73 10.14
N LEU A 118 3.61 11.43 10.40
CA LEU A 118 4.46 10.91 11.47
C LEU A 118 5.94 11.27 11.23
N ALA A 119 6.43 11.08 9.99
CA ALA A 119 7.78 11.41 9.62
C ALA A 119 8.10 12.90 9.82
N LYS A 120 7.22 13.79 9.32
CA LYS A 120 7.36 15.25 9.51
C LYS A 120 7.33 15.63 10.99
N ARG A 121 6.42 15.06 11.77
CA ARG A 121 6.31 15.34 13.22
C ARG A 121 7.53 14.87 13.99
N HIS A 122 8.05 13.68 13.67
CA HIS A 122 9.20 13.10 14.36
C HIS A 122 10.49 13.84 14.06
N THR A 123 10.74 14.18 12.80
CA THR A 123 11.99 14.82 12.36
C THR A 123 11.98 16.34 12.50
N GLY A 124 10.81 16.97 12.56
CA GLY A 124 10.65 18.42 12.44
C GLY A 124 10.94 18.97 11.04
N ARG A 125 11.14 18.09 10.05
CA ARG A 125 11.50 18.44 8.67
C ARG A 125 10.27 18.36 7.75
N THR A 126 10.37 18.95 6.56
CA THR A 126 9.20 19.07 5.65
C THR A 126 9.37 18.34 4.32
N GLU A 127 10.61 18.14 3.85
CA GLU A 127 10.84 17.51 2.55
C GLU A 127 10.54 16.01 2.61
N ILE A 128 9.78 15.55 1.62
CA ILE A 128 9.52 14.13 1.37
C ILE A 128 10.09 13.76 -0.01
N ILE A 129 10.86 12.70 -0.07
CA ILE A 129 11.37 12.15 -1.31
C ILE A 129 10.58 10.88 -1.66
N SER A 130 10.31 10.66 -2.93
CA SER A 130 9.74 9.44 -3.50
C SER A 130 10.41 9.13 -4.84
N CYS A 131 10.00 8.06 -5.50
CA CYS A 131 10.58 7.68 -6.78
C CYS A 131 9.68 8.04 -7.96
N GLU A 132 10.30 8.32 -9.11
CA GLU A 132 9.58 8.39 -10.38
C GLU A 132 8.84 7.08 -10.63
N ASN A 133 7.67 7.17 -11.26
CA ASN A 133 6.76 6.06 -11.53
C ASN A 133 6.22 5.32 -10.29
N ALA A 134 6.52 5.76 -9.07
CA ALA A 134 5.96 5.17 -7.86
C ALA A 134 4.44 5.41 -7.76
N TYR A 135 3.74 4.47 -7.15
CA TYR A 135 2.33 4.59 -6.80
C TYR A 135 2.12 4.40 -5.29
N HIS A 136 1.63 5.44 -4.61
CA HIS A 136 1.43 5.44 -3.16
C HIS A 136 -0.01 5.77 -2.73
N GLY A 137 -0.90 5.95 -3.69
CA GLY A 137 -2.31 6.26 -3.43
C GLY A 137 -2.76 7.60 -4.01
N SER A 138 -4.06 7.87 -3.95
CA SER A 138 -4.72 9.00 -4.63
C SER A 138 -5.30 10.06 -3.69
N SER A 139 -5.12 9.96 -2.36
CA SER A 139 -5.37 11.08 -1.45
C SER A 139 -4.32 12.18 -1.65
N HIS A 140 -4.61 13.42 -1.25
CA HIS A 140 -3.79 14.58 -1.64
C HIS A 140 -2.31 14.47 -1.24
N GLY A 141 -1.99 13.98 -0.05
CA GLY A 141 -0.60 13.77 0.37
C GLY A 141 0.07 12.62 -0.36
N ALA A 142 -0.59 11.46 -0.45
CA ALA A 142 -0.10 10.31 -1.20
C ALA A 142 0.09 10.66 -2.69
N LEU A 143 -0.90 11.35 -3.30
CA LEU A 143 -0.83 11.84 -4.68
C LEU A 143 0.35 12.78 -4.91
N SER A 144 0.70 13.59 -3.91
CA SER A 144 1.80 14.56 -4.01
C SER A 144 3.15 13.89 -4.24
N ILE A 145 3.33 12.69 -3.71
CA ILE A 145 4.56 11.90 -3.82
C ILE A 145 4.49 10.81 -4.89
N MET A 146 3.38 10.69 -5.62
CA MET A 146 3.31 9.78 -6.77
C MET A 146 4.28 10.21 -7.87
N GLY A 147 4.81 9.21 -8.59
CA GLY A 147 5.83 9.43 -9.61
C GLY A 147 5.29 9.78 -11.01
N ASN A 148 4.00 9.62 -11.26
CA ASN A 148 3.43 9.78 -12.60
C ASN A 148 2.53 11.03 -12.68
N GLU A 149 2.91 11.99 -13.55
CA GLU A 149 2.18 13.24 -13.74
C GLU A 149 0.77 13.06 -14.32
N ALA A 150 0.52 11.97 -15.05
CA ALA A 150 -0.83 11.70 -15.57
C ALA A 150 -1.88 11.59 -14.45
N PHE A 151 -1.49 11.12 -13.27
CA PHE A 151 -2.37 11.07 -12.11
C PHE A 151 -2.47 12.39 -11.34
N LYS A 152 -1.50 13.30 -11.47
CA LYS A 152 -1.30 14.47 -10.59
C LYS A 152 -1.76 15.78 -11.21
N ASN A 153 -1.63 15.92 -12.52
CA ASN A 153 -1.68 17.21 -13.20
C ASN A 153 -2.97 18.00 -12.93
N ASN A 154 -4.11 17.33 -12.92
CA ASN A 154 -5.42 17.97 -12.76
C ASN A 154 -5.76 18.34 -11.30
N PHE A 155 -4.91 17.96 -10.33
CA PHE A 155 -5.19 18.14 -8.90
C PHE A 155 -4.24 19.12 -8.20
N ARG A 156 -3.48 19.88 -8.96
CA ARG A 156 -2.57 20.90 -8.42
C ARG A 156 -3.35 22.12 -7.88
N PRO A 157 -2.90 22.81 -6.79
CA PRO A 157 -1.63 22.60 -6.12
C PRO A 157 -1.63 21.37 -5.20
N LEU A 158 -0.51 20.64 -5.19
CA LEU A 158 -0.25 19.52 -4.31
C LEU A 158 0.61 19.96 -3.11
N LEU A 159 0.96 19.04 -2.20
CA LEU A 159 1.82 19.37 -1.07
C LEU A 159 3.18 19.90 -1.54
N PRO A 160 3.66 20.99 -0.94
CA PRO A 160 5.00 21.49 -1.22
C PRO A 160 6.08 20.59 -0.61
N GLN A 161 7.31 20.82 -1.02
CA GLN A 161 8.49 20.10 -0.51
C GLN A 161 8.42 18.58 -0.77
N THR A 162 7.90 18.21 -1.95
CA THR A 162 7.99 16.84 -2.47
C THR A 162 8.99 16.80 -3.62
N ARG A 163 9.85 15.78 -3.63
CA ARG A 163 10.87 15.57 -4.64
C ARG A 163 10.80 14.15 -5.16
N LEU A 164 10.97 13.98 -6.47
CA LEU A 164 11.10 12.67 -7.10
C LEU A 164 12.57 12.40 -7.43
N ILE A 165 12.96 11.15 -7.25
CA ILE A 165 14.25 10.62 -7.68
C ILE A 165 14.02 9.45 -8.62
N GLU A 166 14.94 9.22 -9.54
CA GLU A 166 14.88 8.07 -10.42
C GLU A 166 15.19 6.78 -9.65
N TYR A 167 14.32 5.79 -9.76
CA TYR A 167 14.52 4.48 -9.12
C TYR A 167 15.72 3.76 -9.77
N ASN A 168 16.56 3.14 -8.96
CA ASN A 168 17.82 2.51 -9.38
C ASN A 168 18.95 3.50 -9.77
N ASN A 169 18.78 4.80 -9.60
CA ASN A 169 19.84 5.77 -9.80
C ASN A 169 20.59 6.03 -8.48
N PHE A 170 21.82 5.50 -8.37
CA PHE A 170 22.65 5.66 -7.17
C PHE A 170 23.12 7.09 -6.94
N GLU A 171 23.26 7.90 -8.00
CA GLU A 171 23.66 9.32 -7.87
C GLU A 171 22.55 10.13 -7.20
N HIS A 172 21.28 9.80 -7.50
CA HIS A 172 20.13 10.48 -6.91
C HIS A 172 19.96 10.20 -5.40
N ILE A 173 20.63 9.20 -4.85
CA ILE A 173 20.65 8.96 -3.39
C ILE A 173 21.23 10.15 -2.62
N GLN A 174 22.15 10.91 -3.25
CA GLN A 174 22.73 12.12 -2.65
C GLN A 174 21.72 13.26 -2.48
N LEU A 175 20.57 13.19 -3.14
CA LEU A 175 19.47 14.14 -2.95
C LEU A 175 18.76 13.98 -1.60
N ILE A 176 18.95 12.86 -0.92
CA ILE A 176 18.50 12.65 0.46
C ILE A 176 19.47 13.38 1.38
N THR A 177 18.98 14.42 2.06
CA THR A 177 19.82 15.35 2.84
C THR A 177 19.27 15.52 4.26
N GLU A 178 19.93 16.32 5.06
CA GLU A 178 19.50 16.71 6.41
C GLU A 178 18.18 17.50 6.42
N ASN A 179 17.70 18.00 5.26
CA ASN A 179 16.39 18.63 5.11
C ASN A 179 15.26 17.62 4.86
N THR A 180 15.60 16.39 4.49
CA THR A 180 14.65 15.33 4.17
C THR A 180 14.06 14.75 5.44
N ALA A 181 12.73 14.79 5.58
CA ALA A 181 12.01 14.12 6.65
C ALA A 181 11.97 12.60 6.42
N ALA A 182 11.62 12.20 5.21
CA ALA A 182 11.58 10.79 4.84
C ALA A 182 11.74 10.59 3.33
N ILE A 183 12.19 9.39 2.96
CA ILE A 183 11.96 8.81 1.64
C ILE A 183 10.87 7.75 1.74
N VAL A 184 9.92 7.77 0.80
CA VAL A 184 8.92 6.72 0.61
C VAL A 184 9.30 5.91 -0.62
N ILE A 185 9.42 4.60 -0.45
CA ILE A 185 9.90 3.72 -1.52
C ILE A 185 9.17 2.37 -1.48
N GLU A 186 8.90 1.81 -2.65
CA GLU A 186 8.44 0.43 -2.80
C GLU A 186 9.64 -0.53 -2.80
N SER A 187 9.52 -1.69 -2.14
CA SER A 187 10.55 -2.75 -2.21
C SER A 187 10.80 -3.20 -3.65
N PHE A 188 9.75 -3.18 -4.47
CA PHE A 188 9.73 -3.43 -5.90
C PHE A 188 8.67 -2.49 -6.48
N GLN A 189 9.00 -1.66 -7.46
CA GLN A 189 7.98 -0.79 -8.07
C GLN A 189 7.00 -1.63 -8.89
N ALA A 190 5.80 -1.81 -8.38
CA ALA A 190 4.82 -2.70 -8.99
C ALA A 190 4.06 -2.03 -10.14
N GLU A 191 3.45 -0.88 -9.91
CA GLU A 191 2.65 -0.13 -10.89
C GLU A 191 3.50 0.43 -12.05
N ALA A 192 4.80 0.59 -11.85
CA ALA A 192 5.75 0.97 -12.89
C ALA A 192 6.05 -0.16 -13.92
N GLY A 193 5.48 -1.35 -13.73
CA GLY A 193 5.70 -2.53 -14.56
C GLY A 193 6.62 -3.58 -13.92
N ILE A 194 6.60 -3.70 -12.62
CA ILE A 194 7.38 -4.65 -11.80
C ILE A 194 8.89 -4.42 -11.98
N ILE A 195 9.34 -3.25 -11.56
CA ILE A 195 10.76 -2.89 -11.62
C ILE A 195 11.46 -3.37 -10.35
N LEU A 196 12.44 -4.25 -10.53
CA LEU A 196 13.27 -4.76 -9.44
C LEU A 196 14.38 -3.75 -9.11
N PRO A 197 14.73 -3.60 -7.82
CA PRO A 197 15.86 -2.76 -7.46
C PRO A 197 17.18 -3.40 -7.87
N SER A 198 18.09 -2.58 -8.36
CA SER A 198 19.48 -2.97 -8.59
C SER A 198 20.13 -3.45 -7.31
N LYS A 199 21.05 -4.41 -7.42
CA LYS A 199 21.72 -4.98 -6.26
C LYS A 199 22.35 -3.90 -5.38
N GLY A 200 21.90 -3.84 -4.13
CA GLY A 200 22.40 -2.91 -3.13
C GLY A 200 21.72 -1.53 -3.13
N TYR A 201 20.83 -1.22 -4.07
CA TYR A 201 20.18 0.09 -4.17
C TYR A 201 19.37 0.44 -2.90
N ILE A 202 18.47 -0.44 -2.49
CA ILE A 202 17.64 -0.24 -1.28
C ILE A 202 18.49 -0.13 -0.02
N LYS A 203 19.58 -0.92 0.04
CA LYS A 203 20.55 -0.85 1.14
C LYS A 203 21.26 0.50 1.17
N ALA A 204 21.72 1.00 0.02
CA ALA A 204 22.37 2.31 -0.07
C ALA A 204 21.44 3.46 0.37
N ILE A 205 20.14 3.38 0.03
CA ILE A 205 19.14 4.33 0.54
C ILE A 205 19.03 4.25 2.07
N ARG A 206 18.96 3.05 2.65
CA ARG A 206 18.92 2.88 4.11
C ARG A 206 20.15 3.48 4.79
N GLU A 207 21.32 3.22 4.24
CA GLU A 207 22.59 3.77 4.74
C GLU A 207 22.59 5.30 4.68
N LYS A 208 22.13 5.89 3.57
CA LYS A 208 22.03 7.34 3.42
C LYS A 208 21.02 7.96 4.38
N CYS A 209 19.87 7.33 4.57
CA CYS A 209 18.89 7.77 5.56
C CYS A 209 19.49 7.80 6.97
N ASN A 210 20.27 6.77 7.35
CA ASN A 210 20.95 6.72 8.64
C ASN A 210 21.98 7.84 8.78
N GLU A 211 22.75 8.12 7.71
CA GLU A 211 23.76 9.19 7.69
C GLU A 211 23.16 10.57 7.99
N VAL A 212 22.04 10.90 7.34
CA VAL A 212 21.45 12.25 7.42
C VAL A 212 20.28 12.34 8.43
N GLY A 213 19.89 11.23 9.06
CA GLY A 213 18.76 11.18 10.00
C GLY A 213 17.39 11.36 9.33
N ALA A 214 17.25 10.99 8.06
CA ALA A 214 15.96 10.90 7.38
C ALA A 214 15.31 9.55 7.70
N LEU A 215 13.97 9.48 7.70
CA LEU A 215 13.28 8.21 7.87
C LEU A 215 13.13 7.48 6.54
N MET A 216 13.24 6.14 6.58
CA MET A 216 12.93 5.28 5.46
C MET A 216 11.55 4.65 5.66
N ILE A 217 10.61 5.00 4.81
CA ILE A 217 9.26 4.43 4.76
C ILE A 217 9.23 3.46 3.58
N VAL A 218 8.99 2.17 3.85
CA VAL A 218 8.85 1.18 2.78
C VAL A 218 7.38 0.85 2.61
N ASP A 219 6.85 1.15 1.42
CA ASP A 219 5.49 0.83 1.04
C ASP A 219 5.38 -0.65 0.68
N GLU A 220 4.78 -1.40 1.58
CA GLU A 220 4.52 -2.84 1.46
C GLU A 220 3.06 -3.16 1.12
N ILE A 221 2.26 -2.16 0.73
CA ILE A 221 0.83 -2.33 0.44
C ILE A 221 0.61 -3.40 -0.63
N GLN A 222 1.44 -3.41 -1.66
CA GLN A 222 1.34 -4.40 -2.73
C GLN A 222 2.35 -5.56 -2.57
N THR A 223 3.52 -5.32 -1.98
CA THR A 223 4.61 -6.30 -1.90
C THR A 223 4.56 -7.17 -0.64
N GLY A 224 3.80 -6.77 0.37
CA GLY A 224 3.69 -7.49 1.64
C GLY A 224 2.82 -8.74 1.62
N PHE A 225 2.74 -9.38 2.77
CA PHE A 225 1.92 -10.56 3.05
C PHE A 225 2.15 -11.74 2.09
N GLY A 226 3.42 -12.02 1.78
CA GLY A 226 3.82 -13.20 1.01
C GLY A 226 3.85 -12.99 -0.51
N ARG A 227 3.49 -11.81 -1.03
CA ARG A 227 3.41 -11.54 -2.47
C ARG A 227 4.74 -11.78 -3.19
N THR A 228 5.86 -11.49 -2.55
CA THR A 228 7.20 -11.59 -3.14
C THR A 228 7.96 -12.86 -2.71
N GLY A 229 7.31 -13.77 -1.94
CA GLY A 229 7.90 -15.01 -1.44
C GLY A 229 8.46 -14.89 -0.02
N THR A 230 8.61 -13.70 0.53
CA THR A 230 8.83 -13.42 1.96
C THR A 230 7.57 -12.79 2.54
N LEU A 231 7.44 -12.68 3.87
CA LEU A 231 6.26 -12.06 4.45
C LEU A 231 6.18 -10.58 4.04
N PHE A 232 7.30 -9.87 4.06
CA PHE A 232 7.43 -8.50 3.55
C PHE A 232 8.55 -8.40 2.52
N GLY A 233 8.37 -7.57 1.50
CA GLY A 233 9.32 -7.42 0.39
C GLY A 233 10.67 -6.85 0.83
N PHE A 234 10.72 -5.99 1.85
CA PHE A 234 11.98 -5.41 2.34
C PHE A 234 12.97 -6.46 2.86
N GLU A 235 12.50 -7.65 3.26
CA GLU A 235 13.35 -8.73 3.75
C GLU A 235 14.38 -9.21 2.70
N HIS A 236 14.01 -9.15 1.41
CA HIS A 236 14.94 -9.47 0.32
C HIS A 236 16.18 -8.58 0.31
N HIS A 237 16.08 -7.37 0.86
CA HIS A 237 17.15 -6.37 0.86
C HIS A 237 18.00 -6.39 2.12
N LYS A 238 17.60 -7.19 3.14
CA LYS A 238 18.29 -7.31 4.45
C LYS A 238 18.46 -5.95 5.13
N ILE A 239 17.43 -5.13 5.08
CA ILE A 239 17.36 -3.84 5.77
C ILE A 239 16.22 -3.85 6.79
N THR A 240 16.23 -2.88 7.67
CA THR A 240 15.09 -2.57 8.55
C THR A 240 14.67 -1.14 8.27
N PRO A 241 13.44 -0.93 7.74
CA PRO A 241 12.90 0.41 7.58
C PRO A 241 12.48 1.01 8.93
N ASP A 242 12.19 2.31 8.94
CA ASP A 242 11.65 2.98 10.13
C ASP A 242 10.13 2.85 10.20
N ILE A 243 9.46 2.79 9.03
CA ILE A 243 8.00 2.62 8.89
C ILE A 243 7.75 1.66 7.71
N ILE A 244 6.75 0.80 7.83
CA ILE A 244 6.22 -0.02 6.75
C ILE A 244 4.71 0.18 6.61
#